data_f756fc204f7c99cbcb141f890308dff8
#
_entry.id   f756fc204f7c99cbcb141f890308dff8
#
_cell.length_a   1.000
_cell.length_b   1.000
_cell.length_c   1.000
_cell.angle_alpha   90.00
_cell.angle_beta   90.00
_cell.angle_gamma   90.00
#
_symmetry.space_group_name_H-M   'P 1'
#
loop_
_entity.id
_entity.type
_entity.pdbx_description
1 polymer ?
#
loop_
_entity_poly.entity_id
_entity_poly.type
_entity_poly.pdbx_seq_one_letter_code
_entity_poly.pdbx_strand_id
1 'polypeptide(L)'
;MTVSRIVSQQSVRLLCFLIAIFAFLSLPAAGWEREPLADFHQRREKLVSEIGDGVVVLFGYDEDDVAASVTTFHQNENFYYLTGWNQPSAKMLLVPATGSAGQHSSQMAEEILFLPPRNPQQERWTGPKLGPDDPDASALTGFPTVMSSARFRSELEKALKHFHKIYTELTPQPESGEDCFQKREVETLRKLSPSATLADLRPFVTRMRMVKTPGEIALIRKAVTASIAGQLAAIKAVHPGVWEYQIAALIKYEFENMGCEWPSYPPIVGSGFYSTVLHYDADSRQMQEGDVVVMDAAGSYSGYASDMTRTLPVDDRFTPRQREIYEIVLGAQKAAIAAAKPGVYLDRQHKNSLYTLAYNYLNSHGVDSHGHHLGQYFIHGLGHSVGLNVHDPADYNLPLEPGMVITIEPGLYIPDEKIGVRIEDMLLITQNGAEVLTQGLPKNPDEIEKMMKKQ
;
A
#
# COMPACT_ATOMS: atom_id res chain seq x y z
N MET A 1 -29.04 69.26 -3.68
CA MET A 1 -28.53 68.43 -4.79
C MET A 1 -28.06 67.09 -4.22
N THR A 2 -28.89 66.11 -4.29
CA THR A 2 -28.68 64.75 -3.73
C THR A 2 -28.16 63.84 -4.90
N VAL A 3 -26.89 63.44 -4.86
CA VAL A 3 -26.32 62.53 -5.83
C VAL A 3 -26.57 61.13 -5.32
N SER A 4 -27.57 60.45 -5.85
CA SER A 4 -27.85 59.03 -5.63
C SER A 4 -26.86 58.20 -6.47
N ARG A 5 -25.95 57.47 -5.83
CA ARG A 5 -25.08 56.50 -6.52
C ARG A 5 -25.89 55.23 -6.79
N ILE A 6 -26.29 55.05 -8.05
CA ILE A 6 -26.80 53.76 -8.53
C ILE A 6 -25.58 52.82 -8.70
N VAL A 7 -25.38 51.94 -7.74
CA VAL A 7 -24.49 50.79 -7.90
C VAL A 7 -25.21 49.82 -8.83
N SER A 8 -24.66 49.58 -10.02
CA SER A 8 -25.35 48.73 -11.01
C SER A 8 -25.33 47.27 -10.53
N GLN A 9 -26.43 46.55 -10.76
CA GLN A 9 -26.56 45.11 -10.46
C GLN A 9 -25.46 44.26 -11.09
N GLN A 10 -24.82 44.75 -12.17
CA GLN A 10 -23.67 44.09 -12.78
C GLN A 10 -22.41 44.16 -11.91
N SER A 11 -22.17 45.29 -11.21
CA SER A 11 -21.03 45.42 -10.28
C SER A 11 -21.15 44.52 -9.07
N VAL A 12 -22.36 44.30 -8.57
CA VAL A 12 -22.62 43.37 -7.44
C VAL A 12 -22.47 41.91 -7.89
N ARG A 13 -22.95 41.55 -9.08
CA ARG A 13 -22.76 40.21 -9.67
C ARG A 13 -21.30 39.89 -9.93
N LEU A 14 -20.52 40.85 -10.43
CA LEU A 14 -19.07 40.70 -10.67
C LEU A 14 -18.32 40.51 -9.34
N LEU A 15 -18.69 41.26 -8.29
CA LEU A 15 -18.08 41.13 -6.96
C LEU A 15 -18.41 39.81 -6.30
N CYS A 16 -19.67 39.33 -6.41
CA CYS A 16 -20.06 37.99 -5.93
C CYS A 16 -19.37 36.86 -6.70
N PHE A 17 -19.14 37.02 -8.02
CA PHE A 17 -18.43 36.04 -8.84
C PHE A 17 -16.93 36.01 -8.48
N LEU A 18 -16.31 37.17 -8.24
CA LEU A 18 -14.93 37.27 -7.77
C LEU A 18 -14.72 36.70 -6.34
N ILE A 19 -15.69 36.94 -5.44
CA ILE A 19 -15.68 36.37 -4.09
C ILE A 19 -15.84 34.83 -4.14
N ALA A 20 -16.70 34.32 -5.03
CA ALA A 20 -16.87 32.88 -5.22
C ALA A 20 -15.59 32.23 -5.81
N ILE A 21 -14.90 32.91 -6.74
CA ILE A 21 -13.61 32.43 -7.30
C ILE A 21 -12.51 32.48 -6.22
N PHE A 22 -12.48 33.52 -5.37
CA PHE A 22 -11.51 33.58 -4.26
C PHE A 22 -11.80 32.60 -3.14
N ALA A 23 -13.06 32.23 -2.89
CA ALA A 23 -13.42 31.20 -1.92
C ALA A 23 -13.00 29.78 -2.38
N PHE A 24 -12.87 29.55 -3.71
CA PHE A 24 -12.36 28.30 -4.27
C PHE A 24 -10.81 28.23 -4.29
N LEU A 25 -10.12 29.38 -4.12
CA LEU A 25 -8.65 29.45 -4.19
C LEU A 25 -7.94 29.40 -2.83
N SER A 26 -8.67 29.20 -1.73
CA SER A 26 -8.11 29.12 -0.38
C SER A 26 -8.39 27.82 0.34
N LEU A 27 -8.47 26.70 -0.42
CA LEU A 27 -8.22 25.41 0.21
C LEU A 27 -6.72 25.40 0.58
N PRO A 28 -6.33 25.20 1.85
CA PRO A 28 -4.94 24.95 2.16
C PRO A 28 -4.52 23.80 1.26
N ALA A 29 -3.43 24.00 0.51
CA ALA A 29 -2.79 22.91 -0.20
C ALA A 29 -2.36 21.91 0.88
N ALA A 30 -3.20 20.92 1.18
CA ALA A 30 -2.79 19.77 1.96
C ALA A 30 -1.64 19.14 1.18
N GLY A 31 -0.47 18.99 1.80
CA GLY A 31 0.73 18.48 1.13
C GLY A 31 0.48 17.11 0.50
N TRP A 32 -0.37 16.29 1.11
CA TRP A 32 -0.80 14.99 0.58
C TRP A 32 -2.31 14.83 0.66
N GLU A 33 -2.90 14.27 -0.39
CA GLU A 33 -4.32 13.95 -0.42
C GLU A 33 -4.56 12.70 0.43
N ARG A 34 -5.69 12.67 1.15
CA ARG A 34 -6.11 11.54 1.98
C ARG A 34 -7.54 11.17 1.66
N GLU A 35 -7.92 9.97 2.02
CA GLU A 35 -9.32 9.57 1.95
C GLU A 35 -10.19 10.47 2.84
N PRO A 36 -11.47 10.68 2.48
CA PRO A 36 -12.43 11.38 3.32
C PRO A 36 -12.56 10.74 4.70
N LEU A 37 -12.67 11.53 5.76
CA LEU A 37 -12.84 11.02 7.14
C LEU A 37 -14.07 10.10 7.29
N ALA A 38 -15.09 10.31 6.46
CA ALA A 38 -16.28 9.46 6.41
C ALA A 38 -15.97 8.00 6.01
N ASP A 39 -14.95 7.76 5.16
CA ASP A 39 -14.59 6.41 4.73
C ASP A 39 -13.99 5.61 5.89
N PHE A 40 -13.15 6.24 6.72
CA PHE A 40 -12.61 5.62 7.93
C PHE A 40 -13.73 5.33 8.95
N HIS A 41 -14.69 6.23 9.10
CA HIS A 41 -15.85 6.01 9.96
C HIS A 41 -16.67 4.80 9.49
N GLN A 42 -16.99 4.70 8.20
CA GLN A 42 -17.71 3.56 7.63
C GLN A 42 -16.98 2.23 7.84
N ARG A 43 -15.62 2.22 7.77
CA ARG A 43 -14.82 1.03 8.08
C ARG A 43 -14.97 0.62 9.54
N ARG A 44 -14.98 1.57 10.48
CA ARG A 44 -15.20 1.28 11.90
C ARG A 44 -16.60 0.74 12.18
N GLU A 45 -17.63 1.32 11.56
CA GLU A 45 -19.02 0.82 11.66
C GLU A 45 -19.12 -0.61 11.11
N LYS A 46 -18.56 -0.87 9.92
CA LYS A 46 -18.55 -2.20 9.32
C LYS A 46 -17.86 -3.21 10.23
N LEU A 47 -16.67 -2.87 10.76
CA LEU A 47 -15.93 -3.74 11.67
C LEU A 47 -16.74 -4.10 12.91
N VAL A 48 -17.36 -3.12 13.55
CA VAL A 48 -18.20 -3.37 14.75
C VAL A 48 -19.41 -4.22 14.40
N SER A 49 -20.00 -4.02 13.22
CA SER A 49 -21.15 -4.84 12.78
C SER A 49 -20.82 -6.32 12.58
N GLU A 50 -19.56 -6.62 12.18
CA GLU A 50 -19.09 -7.99 11.97
C GLU A 50 -18.65 -8.68 13.29
N ILE A 51 -18.12 -7.91 14.26
CA ILE A 51 -17.60 -8.41 15.53
C ILE A 51 -18.71 -8.60 16.57
N GLY A 52 -19.48 -7.54 16.86
CA GLY A 52 -20.71 -7.52 17.68
C GLY A 52 -20.65 -7.96 19.15
N ASP A 53 -19.68 -8.79 19.55
CA ASP A 53 -19.62 -9.46 20.88
C ASP A 53 -18.49 -8.97 21.78
N GLY A 54 -17.78 -7.93 21.40
CA GLY A 54 -16.63 -7.41 22.14
C GLY A 54 -16.25 -6.00 21.72
N VAL A 55 -15.38 -5.37 22.51
CA VAL A 55 -14.80 -4.07 22.17
C VAL A 55 -13.60 -4.23 21.26
N VAL A 56 -13.31 -3.22 20.42
CA VAL A 56 -12.09 -3.18 19.61
C VAL A 56 -11.10 -2.21 20.24
N VAL A 57 -9.88 -2.66 20.44
CA VAL A 57 -8.77 -1.82 20.90
C VAL A 57 -7.61 -1.97 19.93
N LEU A 58 -7.15 -0.84 19.39
CA LEU A 58 -5.92 -0.76 18.61
C LEU A 58 -5.01 0.35 19.14
N PHE A 59 -3.73 0.10 18.99
CA PHE A 59 -2.67 1.03 19.34
C PHE A 59 -1.97 1.49 18.07
N GLY A 60 -1.72 2.79 17.95
CA GLY A 60 -0.83 3.33 16.96
C GLY A 60 0.62 3.20 17.43
N TYR A 61 1.55 3.16 16.47
CA TYR A 61 2.99 3.15 16.79
C TYR A 61 3.40 4.37 17.60
N ASP A 62 4.37 4.17 18.48
CA ASP A 62 5.13 5.25 19.10
C ASP A 62 6.26 5.70 18.16
N GLU A 63 6.89 6.85 18.44
CA GLU A 63 8.02 7.34 17.63
C GLU A 63 9.18 6.33 17.57
N ASP A 64 9.40 5.60 18.67
CA ASP A 64 10.47 4.59 18.78
C ASP A 64 10.17 3.26 18.06
N ASP A 65 8.91 3.02 17.68
CA ASP A 65 8.53 1.79 16.97
C ASP A 65 8.86 1.85 15.47
N VAL A 66 9.07 3.04 14.94
CA VAL A 66 9.47 3.27 13.55
C VAL A 66 10.98 3.50 13.51
N ALA A 67 11.69 2.76 12.69
CA ALA A 67 13.13 2.91 12.56
C ALA A 67 13.51 4.35 12.23
N ALA A 68 14.03 5.07 13.20
CA ALA A 68 14.31 6.51 13.17
C ALA A 68 15.33 6.96 12.10
N SER A 69 15.90 6.02 11.35
CA SER A 69 17.08 6.31 10.53
C SER A 69 16.80 6.69 9.08
N VAL A 70 15.58 6.52 8.55
CA VAL A 70 15.42 6.57 7.07
C VAL A 70 14.15 7.27 6.58
N THR A 71 13.09 7.39 7.37
CA THR A 71 11.79 7.85 6.86
C THR A 71 11.05 8.78 7.81
N THR A 72 10.14 9.57 7.27
CA THR A 72 9.07 10.21 8.02
C THR A 72 8.24 9.15 8.74
N PHE A 73 7.70 9.49 9.91
CA PHE A 73 6.83 8.59 10.68
C PHE A 73 5.68 8.07 9.80
N HIS A 74 5.50 6.76 9.81
CA HIS A 74 4.31 6.10 9.27
C HIS A 74 3.65 5.24 10.35
N GLN A 75 2.34 5.21 10.33
CA GLN A 75 1.53 4.55 11.33
C GLN A 75 1.41 3.06 11.04
N ASN A 76 1.10 2.24 12.07
CA ASN A 76 0.61 0.88 11.90
C ASN A 76 -0.55 0.87 10.89
N GLU A 77 -0.47 0.06 9.86
CA GLU A 77 -1.37 0.13 8.70
C GLU A 77 -2.81 -0.22 9.08
N ASN A 78 -3.05 -1.17 10.00
CA ASN A 78 -4.40 -1.49 10.45
C ASN A 78 -4.99 -0.37 11.30
N PHE A 79 -4.15 0.26 12.13
CA PHE A 79 -4.56 1.45 12.87
C PHE A 79 -4.90 2.60 11.91
N TYR A 80 -4.03 2.88 10.93
CA TYR A 80 -4.27 3.90 9.91
C TYR A 80 -5.52 3.60 9.08
N TYR A 81 -5.71 2.35 8.64
CA TYR A 81 -6.87 1.90 7.85
C TYR A 81 -8.20 2.20 8.52
N LEU A 82 -8.25 2.11 9.85
CA LEU A 82 -9.45 2.35 10.63
C LEU A 82 -9.59 3.80 11.14
N THR A 83 -8.50 4.55 11.21
CA THR A 83 -8.51 5.88 11.85
C THR A 83 -8.18 7.03 10.90
N GLY A 84 -7.40 6.81 9.84
CA GLY A 84 -6.78 7.86 9.04
C GLY A 84 -5.74 8.69 9.80
N TRP A 85 -5.36 8.27 11.00
CA TRP A 85 -4.50 9.03 11.89
C TRP A 85 -3.04 8.60 11.76
N ASN A 86 -2.18 9.53 11.33
CA ASN A 86 -0.74 9.28 11.10
C ASN A 86 0.14 10.13 12.04
N GLN A 87 -0.17 10.14 13.34
CA GLN A 87 0.71 10.67 14.39
C GLN A 87 0.91 9.60 15.46
N PRO A 88 2.08 9.61 16.15
CA PRO A 88 2.45 8.56 17.11
C PRO A 88 1.59 8.56 18.37
N SER A 89 1.65 7.43 19.10
CA SER A 89 1.12 7.25 20.47
C SER A 89 -0.39 7.38 20.62
N ALA A 90 -1.14 7.26 19.53
CA ALA A 90 -2.61 7.27 19.59
C ALA A 90 -3.16 5.88 19.92
N LYS A 91 -4.39 5.83 20.47
CA LYS A 91 -5.12 4.59 20.75
C LYS A 91 -6.55 4.74 20.30
N MET A 92 -7.16 3.65 19.86
CA MET A 92 -8.57 3.59 19.46
C MET A 92 -9.33 2.62 20.34
N LEU A 93 -10.53 3.00 20.75
CA LEU A 93 -11.51 2.14 21.40
C LEU A 93 -12.84 2.27 20.68
N LEU A 94 -13.36 1.14 20.17
CA LEU A 94 -14.71 1.06 19.60
C LEU A 94 -15.56 0.18 20.53
N VAL A 95 -16.72 0.69 20.90
CA VAL A 95 -17.67 0.01 21.80
C VAL A 95 -18.98 -0.24 21.05
N PRO A 96 -19.39 -1.48 20.82
CA PRO A 96 -20.70 -1.78 20.26
C PRO A 96 -21.83 -1.33 21.20
N ALA A 97 -23.01 -1.02 20.64
CA ALA A 97 -24.18 -0.77 21.45
C ALA A 97 -24.61 -2.06 22.18
N THR A 98 -25.01 -1.93 23.44
CA THR A 98 -25.56 -3.06 24.20
C THR A 98 -26.98 -3.35 23.70
N GLY A 99 -27.17 -4.53 23.09
CA GLY A 99 -28.50 -5.05 22.76
C GLY A 99 -29.26 -5.52 23.99
N SER A 100 -30.57 -5.77 23.85
CA SER A 100 -31.37 -6.37 24.91
C SER A 100 -30.80 -7.75 25.27
N ALA A 101 -30.50 -7.96 26.55
CA ALA A 101 -30.09 -9.22 27.19
C ALA A 101 -29.39 -10.25 26.26
N GLY A 102 -28.10 -10.06 25.98
CA GLY A 102 -27.29 -11.08 25.32
C GLY A 102 -27.35 -11.12 23.77
N GLN A 103 -28.00 -10.18 23.13
CA GLN A 103 -27.96 -10.04 21.68
C GLN A 103 -26.78 -9.15 21.25
N HIS A 104 -26.00 -9.63 20.28
CA HIS A 104 -24.97 -8.85 19.62
C HIS A 104 -25.61 -7.65 18.91
N SER A 105 -25.04 -6.47 19.11
CA SER A 105 -25.47 -5.28 18.38
C SER A 105 -24.54 -5.01 17.20
N SER A 106 -25.13 -4.87 16.03
CA SER A 106 -24.40 -4.40 14.84
C SER A 106 -24.18 -2.88 14.81
N GLN A 107 -24.62 -2.16 15.85
CA GLN A 107 -24.51 -0.71 15.94
C GLN A 107 -23.34 -0.31 16.83
N MET A 108 -22.66 0.77 16.46
CA MET A 108 -21.65 1.42 17.27
C MET A 108 -22.29 2.27 18.35
N ALA A 109 -21.81 2.14 19.61
CA ALA A 109 -22.24 3.03 20.70
C ALA A 109 -21.23 4.16 20.90
N GLU A 110 -19.95 3.83 20.94
CA GLU A 110 -18.89 4.82 21.19
C GLU A 110 -17.69 4.56 20.27
N GLU A 111 -17.18 5.64 19.65
CA GLU A 111 -15.92 5.69 18.93
C GLU A 111 -15.01 6.71 19.63
N ILE A 112 -13.92 6.23 20.18
CA ILE A 112 -13.01 7.06 20.96
C ILE A 112 -11.60 6.96 20.40
N LEU A 113 -11.02 8.11 20.05
CA LEU A 113 -9.60 8.24 19.77
C LEU A 113 -8.92 8.89 20.97
N PHE A 114 -7.89 8.25 21.47
CA PHE A 114 -7.08 8.77 22.56
C PHE A 114 -5.78 9.34 21.98
N LEU A 115 -5.53 10.61 22.28
CA LEU A 115 -4.32 11.31 21.86
C LEU A 115 -3.45 11.62 23.08
N PRO A 116 -2.13 11.66 22.93
CA PRO A 116 -1.25 12.20 23.96
C PRO A 116 -1.55 13.68 24.17
N PRO A 117 -1.36 14.22 25.39
CA PRO A 117 -1.41 15.67 25.61
C PRO A 117 -0.29 16.35 24.82
N ARG A 118 -0.54 17.58 24.39
CA ARG A 118 0.47 18.39 23.69
C ARG A 118 1.71 18.61 24.55
N ASN A 119 2.87 18.56 23.91
CA ASN A 119 4.16 18.85 24.52
C ASN A 119 4.85 20.02 23.78
N PRO A 120 4.70 21.27 24.25
CA PRO A 120 5.27 22.44 23.57
C PRO A 120 6.81 22.44 23.44
N GLN A 121 7.52 21.67 24.28
CA GLN A 121 8.97 21.52 24.13
C GLN A 121 9.32 20.61 22.95
N GLN A 122 8.64 19.49 22.82
CA GLN A 122 8.82 18.55 21.70
C GLN A 122 8.34 19.16 20.38
N GLU A 123 7.24 19.92 20.41
CA GLU A 123 6.68 20.59 19.22
C GLU A 123 7.65 21.62 18.59
N ARG A 124 8.65 22.11 19.36
CA ARG A 124 9.72 22.94 18.79
C ARG A 124 10.65 22.17 17.85
N TRP A 125 10.70 20.85 17.99
CA TRP A 125 11.54 19.96 17.17
C TRP A 125 10.75 19.30 16.06
N THR A 126 9.52 18.88 16.32
CA THR A 126 8.72 18.04 15.43
C THR A 126 7.54 18.76 14.78
N GLY A 127 7.37 20.06 15.07
CA GLY A 127 6.20 20.83 14.66
C GLY A 127 4.99 20.64 15.57
N PRO A 128 3.93 21.46 15.39
CA PRO A 128 2.70 21.39 16.20
C PRO A 128 2.01 20.03 16.03
N LYS A 129 1.53 19.45 17.13
CA LYS A 129 0.73 18.22 17.13
C LYS A 129 -0.68 18.51 17.64
N LEU A 130 -1.66 17.78 17.14
CA LEU A 130 -3.03 17.85 17.64
C LEU A 130 -3.12 17.19 19.02
N GLY A 131 -3.68 17.89 19.99
CA GLY A 131 -3.95 17.37 21.32
C GLY A 131 -5.43 17.04 21.54
N PRO A 132 -5.77 16.32 22.61
CA PRO A 132 -7.14 15.96 22.93
C PRO A 132 -8.03 17.17 23.31
N ASP A 133 -7.42 18.27 23.76
CA ASP A 133 -8.11 19.48 24.22
C ASP A 133 -8.26 20.54 23.11
N ASP A 134 -7.74 20.27 21.90
CA ASP A 134 -7.88 21.19 20.78
C ASP A 134 -9.35 21.24 20.32
N PRO A 135 -9.92 22.45 20.09
CA PRO A 135 -11.33 22.61 19.77
C PRO A 135 -11.80 21.84 18.52
N ASP A 136 -10.89 21.68 17.56
CA ASP A 136 -11.17 21.06 16.28
C ASP A 136 -10.77 19.56 16.24
N ALA A 137 -10.38 18.97 17.39
CA ALA A 137 -9.88 17.60 17.45
C ALA A 137 -10.84 16.59 16.80
N SER A 138 -12.13 16.65 17.12
CA SER A 138 -13.12 15.75 16.52
C SER A 138 -13.29 15.98 15.02
N ALA A 139 -13.30 17.22 14.56
CA ALA A 139 -13.45 17.55 13.14
C ALA A 139 -12.24 17.11 12.31
N LEU A 140 -11.02 17.23 12.88
CA LEU A 140 -9.77 16.88 12.20
C LEU A 140 -9.47 15.39 12.22
N THR A 141 -9.98 14.64 13.21
CA THR A 141 -9.75 13.19 13.33
C THR A 141 -10.88 12.35 12.76
N GLY A 142 -12.08 12.93 12.59
CA GLY A 142 -13.29 12.18 12.19
C GLY A 142 -13.82 11.23 13.28
N PHE A 143 -13.37 11.44 14.53
CA PHE A 143 -13.91 10.73 15.69
C PHE A 143 -14.89 11.63 16.46
N PRO A 144 -16.11 11.14 16.78
CA PRO A 144 -17.05 11.92 17.58
C PRO A 144 -16.51 12.23 18.97
N THR A 145 -15.62 11.39 19.51
CA THR A 145 -15.01 11.55 20.82
C THR A 145 -13.49 11.46 20.73
N VAL A 146 -12.80 12.53 21.14
CA VAL A 146 -11.33 12.55 21.29
C VAL A 146 -11.02 12.82 22.75
N MET A 147 -10.14 12.00 23.34
CA MET A 147 -9.79 12.09 24.76
C MET A 147 -8.27 12.02 24.98
N SER A 148 -7.82 12.50 26.13
CA SER A 148 -6.44 12.29 26.55
C SER A 148 -6.14 10.79 26.76
N SER A 149 -4.95 10.35 26.34
CA SER A 149 -4.44 8.98 26.56
C SER A 149 -4.50 8.53 28.02
N ALA A 150 -4.46 9.46 28.97
CA ALA A 150 -4.63 9.17 30.41
C ALA A 150 -6.03 8.59 30.75
N ARG A 151 -7.03 8.83 29.92
CA ARG A 151 -8.40 8.33 30.10
C ARG A 151 -8.60 6.92 29.56
N PHE A 152 -7.69 6.40 28.76
CA PHE A 152 -7.84 5.10 28.08
C PHE A 152 -8.23 3.98 29.05
N ARG A 153 -7.50 3.85 30.16
CA ARG A 153 -7.78 2.80 31.13
C ARG A 153 -9.21 2.87 31.69
N SER A 154 -9.64 4.06 32.12
CA SER A 154 -10.97 4.23 32.73
C SER A 154 -12.10 3.97 31.73
N GLU A 155 -11.96 4.37 30.47
CA GLU A 155 -12.97 4.13 29.44
C GLU A 155 -13.00 2.64 29.03
N LEU A 156 -11.85 1.98 28.94
CA LEU A 156 -11.78 0.54 28.73
C LEU A 156 -12.45 -0.24 29.87
N GLU A 157 -12.15 0.10 31.14
CA GLU A 157 -12.79 -0.52 32.31
C GLU A 157 -14.31 -0.27 32.32
N LYS A 158 -14.78 0.88 31.89
CA LYS A 158 -16.20 1.20 31.73
C LYS A 158 -16.87 0.28 30.69
N ALA A 159 -16.27 0.14 29.50
CA ALA A 159 -16.78 -0.71 28.44
C ALA A 159 -16.81 -2.19 28.84
N LEU A 160 -15.78 -2.67 29.54
CA LEU A 160 -15.66 -4.06 30.01
C LEU A 160 -16.65 -4.45 31.15
N LYS A 161 -17.45 -3.51 31.65
CA LYS A 161 -18.60 -3.86 32.52
C LYS A 161 -19.71 -4.56 31.73
N HIS A 162 -19.76 -4.35 30.42
CA HIS A 162 -20.78 -4.88 29.53
C HIS A 162 -20.23 -5.92 28.55
N PHE A 163 -18.91 -5.91 28.30
CA PHE A 163 -18.24 -6.82 27.39
C PHE A 163 -17.12 -7.57 28.09
N HIS A 164 -16.88 -8.83 27.70
CA HIS A 164 -15.82 -9.68 28.29
C HIS A 164 -14.73 -10.03 27.28
N LYS A 165 -14.83 -9.47 26.05
CA LYS A 165 -13.91 -9.76 24.97
C LYS A 165 -13.34 -8.45 24.41
N ILE A 166 -12.02 -8.47 24.15
CA ILE A 166 -11.30 -7.38 23.48
C ILE A 166 -10.73 -7.93 22.18
N TYR A 167 -11.10 -7.34 21.06
CA TYR A 167 -10.47 -7.60 19.78
C TYR A 167 -9.29 -6.65 19.58
N THR A 168 -8.13 -7.22 19.32
CA THR A 168 -6.89 -6.49 19.07
C THR A 168 -6.01 -7.29 18.11
N GLU A 169 -4.89 -6.74 17.65
CA GLU A 169 -3.92 -7.50 16.89
C GLU A 169 -3.17 -8.46 17.79
N LEU A 170 -3.40 -9.76 17.62
CA LEU A 170 -2.64 -10.77 18.32
C LEU A 170 -1.40 -11.14 17.48
N THR A 171 -0.24 -11.15 18.11
CA THR A 171 0.98 -11.65 17.49
C THR A 171 0.83 -13.13 17.18
N PRO A 172 1.18 -13.61 15.99
CA PRO A 172 1.52 -15.02 15.81
C PRO A 172 2.62 -15.35 16.82
N GLN A 173 2.63 -16.56 17.37
CA GLN A 173 3.68 -16.98 18.31
C GLN A 173 5.05 -16.61 17.72
N PRO A 174 5.86 -15.77 18.38
CA PRO A 174 7.13 -15.34 17.81
C PRO A 174 8.04 -16.55 17.74
N GLU A 175 8.49 -16.91 16.56
CA GLU A 175 9.56 -17.90 16.36
C GLU A 175 10.92 -17.35 16.85
N SER A 176 11.05 -16.04 17.00
CA SER A 176 12.18 -15.34 17.61
C SER A 176 11.73 -14.57 18.84
N GLY A 177 12.53 -14.59 19.90
CA GLY A 177 12.24 -13.91 21.17
C GLY A 177 12.28 -12.38 21.12
N GLU A 178 12.08 -11.78 19.95
CA GLU A 178 12.08 -10.35 19.75
C GLU A 178 10.84 -9.69 20.37
N ASP A 179 11.10 -8.57 21.03
CA ASP A 179 10.07 -7.71 21.62
C ASP A 179 9.48 -6.86 20.51
N CYS A 180 8.33 -7.29 19.95
CA CYS A 180 7.65 -6.54 18.92
C CYS A 180 6.52 -5.69 19.53
N PHE A 181 6.15 -4.61 18.81
CA PHE A 181 5.10 -3.68 19.20
C PHE A 181 3.81 -4.41 19.64
N GLN A 182 3.28 -5.30 18.82
CA GLN A 182 2.03 -6.02 19.12
C GLN A 182 2.13 -6.84 20.41
N LYS A 183 3.27 -7.45 20.70
CA LYS A 183 3.49 -8.21 21.94
C LYS A 183 3.38 -7.29 23.16
N ARG A 184 4.03 -6.13 23.14
CA ARG A 184 3.95 -5.13 24.22
C ARG A 184 2.52 -4.69 24.46
N GLU A 185 1.77 -4.41 23.39
CA GLU A 185 0.38 -3.96 23.48
C GLU A 185 -0.56 -5.04 23.99
N VAL A 186 -0.39 -6.29 23.56
CA VAL A 186 -1.13 -7.45 24.11
C VAL A 186 -0.84 -7.64 25.59
N GLU A 187 0.42 -7.54 26.03
CA GLU A 187 0.78 -7.60 27.45
C GLU A 187 0.20 -6.43 28.25
N THR A 188 0.16 -5.24 27.67
CA THR A 188 -0.48 -4.08 28.27
C THR A 188 -1.97 -4.33 28.50
N LEU A 189 -2.69 -4.86 27.51
CA LEU A 189 -4.11 -5.21 27.64
C LEU A 189 -4.33 -6.30 28.70
N ARG A 190 -3.50 -7.34 28.75
CA ARG A 190 -3.59 -8.39 29.77
C ARG A 190 -3.40 -7.84 31.20
N LYS A 191 -2.49 -6.88 31.38
CA LYS A 191 -2.28 -6.22 32.68
C LYS A 191 -3.45 -5.30 33.06
N LEU A 192 -4.01 -4.57 32.09
CA LEU A 192 -5.14 -3.66 32.33
C LEU A 192 -6.46 -4.41 32.56
N SER A 193 -6.64 -5.56 31.93
CA SER A 193 -7.93 -6.28 31.88
C SER A 193 -7.69 -7.80 32.00
N PRO A 194 -7.22 -8.31 33.15
CA PRO A 194 -6.83 -9.71 33.29
C PRO A 194 -7.99 -10.71 33.16
N SER A 195 -9.24 -10.27 33.33
CA SER A 195 -10.44 -11.09 33.18
C SER A 195 -11.02 -11.07 31.76
N ALA A 196 -10.55 -10.21 30.88
CA ALA A 196 -11.05 -10.13 29.52
C ALA A 196 -10.38 -11.20 28.62
N THR A 197 -11.16 -11.78 27.72
CA THR A 197 -10.64 -12.64 26.66
C THR A 197 -10.12 -11.79 25.51
N LEU A 198 -8.87 -12.01 25.10
CA LEU A 198 -8.34 -11.36 23.91
C LEU A 198 -8.65 -12.21 22.67
N ALA A 199 -9.14 -11.56 21.62
CA ALA A 199 -9.44 -12.16 20.32
C ALA A 199 -8.71 -11.42 19.19
N ASP A 200 -8.37 -12.16 18.14
CA ASP A 200 -7.62 -11.59 17.02
C ASP A 200 -8.52 -10.77 16.08
N LEU A 201 -8.14 -9.52 15.88
CA LEU A 201 -8.81 -8.59 14.98
C LEU A 201 -8.42 -8.80 13.52
N ARG A 202 -7.21 -9.29 13.27
CA ARG A 202 -6.60 -9.33 11.93
C ARG A 202 -7.45 -10.03 10.87
N PRO A 203 -8.13 -11.17 11.10
CA PRO A 203 -8.96 -11.79 10.07
C PRO A 203 -10.06 -10.87 9.51
N PHE A 204 -10.66 -10.04 10.36
CA PHE A 204 -11.69 -9.08 9.96
C PHE A 204 -11.10 -7.94 9.13
N VAL A 205 -10.03 -7.32 9.63
CA VAL A 205 -9.38 -6.21 8.93
C VAL A 205 -8.74 -6.68 7.62
N THR A 206 -8.11 -7.86 7.59
CA THR A 206 -7.59 -8.47 6.36
C THR A 206 -8.69 -8.58 5.30
N ARG A 207 -9.85 -9.14 5.67
CA ARG A 207 -10.98 -9.29 4.75
C ARG A 207 -11.48 -7.94 4.22
N MET A 208 -11.50 -6.92 5.07
CA MET A 208 -11.87 -5.56 4.66
C MET A 208 -10.85 -4.94 3.72
N ARG A 209 -9.54 -5.08 3.99
CA ARG A 209 -8.43 -4.55 3.19
C ARG A 209 -8.29 -5.23 1.83
N MET A 210 -8.69 -6.50 1.70
CA MET A 210 -8.62 -7.22 0.42
C MET A 210 -9.41 -6.51 -0.68
N VAL A 211 -10.60 -5.98 -0.37
CA VAL A 211 -11.48 -5.31 -1.34
C VAL A 211 -11.40 -3.80 -1.15
N LYS A 212 -10.72 -3.13 -2.05
CA LYS A 212 -10.43 -1.69 -2.00
C LYS A 212 -11.67 -0.86 -2.34
N THR A 213 -11.87 0.21 -1.57
CA THR A 213 -12.89 1.22 -1.86
C THR A 213 -12.48 2.07 -3.08
N PRO A 214 -13.41 2.82 -3.70
CA PRO A 214 -13.05 3.77 -4.76
C PRO A 214 -12.02 4.82 -4.31
N GLY A 215 -12.04 5.25 -3.03
CA GLY A 215 -11.07 6.18 -2.45
C GLY A 215 -9.66 5.58 -2.43
N GLU A 216 -9.51 4.36 -1.92
CA GLU A 216 -8.25 3.62 -1.93
C GLU A 216 -7.70 3.42 -3.35
N ILE A 217 -8.56 3.02 -4.29
CA ILE A 217 -8.18 2.83 -5.70
C ILE A 217 -7.68 4.14 -6.32
N ALA A 218 -8.29 5.27 -5.98
CA ALA A 218 -7.85 6.58 -6.47
C ALA A 218 -6.43 6.94 -6.00
N LEU A 219 -6.08 6.64 -4.75
CA LEU A 219 -4.73 6.86 -4.19
C LEU A 219 -3.72 5.87 -4.78
N ILE A 220 -4.07 4.59 -4.92
CA ILE A 220 -3.24 3.59 -5.60
C ILE A 220 -2.92 4.03 -7.04
N ARG A 221 -3.88 4.57 -7.79
CA ARG A 221 -3.64 5.09 -9.16
C ARG A 221 -2.65 6.25 -9.18
N LYS A 222 -2.60 7.08 -8.16
CA LYS A 222 -1.60 8.15 -8.04
C LYS A 222 -0.21 7.59 -7.78
N ALA A 223 -0.10 6.61 -6.86
CA ALA A 223 1.14 5.88 -6.63
C ALA A 223 1.65 5.22 -7.92
N VAL A 224 0.77 4.54 -8.66
CA VAL A 224 1.08 3.93 -9.97
C VAL A 224 1.56 4.97 -10.98
N THR A 225 0.90 6.13 -11.05
CA THR A 225 1.27 7.20 -12.00
C THR A 225 2.68 7.73 -11.72
N ALA A 226 3.01 7.97 -10.46
CA ALA A 226 4.35 8.40 -10.05
C ALA A 226 5.40 7.32 -10.34
N SER A 227 5.07 6.07 -10.08
CA SER A 227 5.96 4.92 -10.32
C SER A 227 6.24 4.70 -11.80
N ILE A 228 5.23 4.84 -12.66
CA ILE A 228 5.42 4.81 -14.12
C ILE A 228 6.41 5.91 -14.57
N ALA A 229 6.31 7.11 -14.03
CA ALA A 229 7.23 8.20 -14.38
C ALA A 229 8.69 7.84 -14.03
N GLY A 230 8.92 7.28 -12.83
CA GLY A 230 10.24 6.80 -12.40
C GLY A 230 10.79 5.69 -13.31
N GLN A 231 9.98 4.70 -13.63
CA GLN A 231 10.35 3.61 -14.54
C GLN A 231 10.67 4.13 -15.96
N LEU A 232 9.87 5.07 -16.48
CA LEU A 232 10.11 5.69 -17.80
C LEU A 232 11.39 6.53 -17.83
N ALA A 233 11.74 7.21 -16.74
CA ALA A 233 13.01 7.91 -16.59
C ALA A 233 14.18 6.93 -16.59
N ALA A 234 14.06 5.84 -15.84
CA ALA A 234 15.06 4.78 -15.78
C ALA A 234 15.32 4.10 -17.13
N ILE A 235 14.26 3.77 -17.90
CA ILE A 235 14.37 3.18 -19.24
C ILE A 235 15.26 4.03 -20.15
N LYS A 236 15.21 5.35 -20.03
CA LYS A 236 16.03 6.28 -20.83
C LYS A 236 17.47 6.44 -20.31
N ALA A 237 17.70 6.12 -19.04
CA ALA A 237 18.99 6.34 -18.37
C ALA A 237 19.87 5.09 -18.33
N VAL A 238 19.29 3.90 -18.51
CA VAL A 238 20.04 2.63 -18.53
C VAL A 238 20.94 2.57 -19.75
N HIS A 239 22.25 2.35 -19.53
CA HIS A 239 23.27 2.07 -20.55
C HIS A 239 24.52 1.46 -19.89
N PRO A 240 25.45 0.83 -20.67
CA PRO A 240 26.71 0.34 -20.12
C PRO A 240 27.49 1.43 -19.40
N GLY A 241 28.06 1.10 -18.24
CA GLY A 241 28.84 2.01 -17.40
C GLY A 241 28.06 2.78 -16.36
N VAL A 242 26.70 2.76 -16.39
CA VAL A 242 25.87 3.32 -15.31
C VAL A 242 25.86 2.38 -14.12
N TRP A 243 25.85 2.92 -12.91
CA TRP A 243 25.73 2.15 -11.69
C TRP A 243 24.27 1.91 -11.32
N GLU A 244 23.97 0.73 -10.77
CA GLU A 244 22.61 0.35 -10.35
C GLU A 244 22.01 1.38 -9.38
N TYR A 245 22.79 1.85 -8.37
CA TYR A 245 22.31 2.89 -7.43
C TYR A 245 21.98 4.24 -8.09
N GLN A 246 22.57 4.56 -9.25
CA GLN A 246 22.23 5.80 -9.98
C GLN A 246 20.82 5.70 -10.57
N ILE A 247 20.46 4.53 -11.08
CA ILE A 247 19.10 4.25 -11.56
C ILE A 247 18.12 4.22 -10.40
N ALA A 248 18.44 3.55 -9.29
CA ALA A 248 17.62 3.53 -8.09
C ALA A 248 17.35 4.94 -7.54
N ALA A 249 18.39 5.80 -7.53
CA ALA A 249 18.29 7.20 -7.10
C ALA A 249 17.39 8.02 -8.03
N LEU A 250 17.52 7.84 -9.35
CA LEU A 250 16.68 8.53 -10.34
C LEU A 250 15.21 8.15 -10.18
N ILE A 251 14.92 6.86 -10.03
CA ILE A 251 13.56 6.36 -9.82
C ILE A 251 12.95 6.97 -8.55
N LYS A 252 13.68 6.97 -7.43
CA LYS A 252 13.22 7.57 -6.17
C LYS A 252 12.96 9.07 -6.31
N TYR A 253 13.84 9.79 -7.00
CA TYR A 253 13.65 11.22 -7.26
C TYR A 253 12.33 11.50 -7.98
N GLU A 254 12.00 10.72 -9.02
CA GLU A 254 10.74 10.89 -9.75
C GLU A 254 9.52 10.59 -8.88
N PHE A 255 9.58 9.57 -8.02
CA PHE A 255 8.50 9.27 -7.08
C PHE A 255 8.23 10.44 -6.14
N GLU A 256 9.27 10.95 -5.50
CA GLU A 256 9.17 12.05 -4.54
C GLU A 256 8.75 13.36 -5.24
N ASN A 257 9.26 13.62 -6.44
CA ASN A 257 8.89 14.78 -7.26
C ASN A 257 7.40 14.78 -7.64
N MET A 258 6.77 13.61 -7.70
CA MET A 258 5.34 13.45 -7.96
C MET A 258 4.48 13.29 -6.69
N GLY A 259 5.06 13.48 -5.51
CA GLY A 259 4.36 13.52 -4.23
C GLY A 259 4.25 12.17 -3.52
N CYS A 260 4.98 11.14 -3.93
CA CYS A 260 5.14 9.94 -3.11
C CYS A 260 5.91 10.27 -1.85
N GLU A 261 5.47 9.73 -0.72
CA GLU A 261 6.08 9.98 0.59
C GLU A 261 7.37 9.18 0.76
N TRP A 262 7.42 7.97 0.17
CA TRP A 262 8.56 7.04 0.18
C TRP A 262 8.41 5.97 -0.93
N PRO A 263 9.47 5.22 -1.24
CA PRO A 263 9.34 4.00 -2.05
C PRO A 263 8.49 2.95 -1.32
N SER A 264 7.64 2.21 -2.04
CA SER A 264 6.82 1.14 -1.45
C SER A 264 7.67 0.03 -0.82
N TYR A 265 8.88 -0.13 -1.31
CA TYR A 265 9.93 -1.06 -0.86
C TYR A 265 11.29 -0.56 -1.34
N PRO A 266 12.42 -1.07 -0.78
CA PRO A 266 13.74 -0.75 -1.31
C PRO A 266 13.81 -1.08 -2.81
N PRO A 267 14.16 -0.13 -3.68
CA PRO A 267 14.30 -0.41 -5.11
C PRO A 267 15.26 -1.57 -5.37
N ILE A 268 14.92 -2.42 -6.32
CA ILE A 268 15.74 -3.52 -6.81
C ILE A 268 16.18 -3.17 -8.22
N VAL A 269 17.48 -2.94 -8.41
CA VAL A 269 18.08 -2.67 -9.72
C VAL A 269 19.21 -3.66 -9.92
N GLY A 270 18.88 -4.88 -10.36
CA GLY A 270 19.83 -5.98 -10.48
C GLY A 270 20.27 -6.22 -11.93
N SER A 271 21.55 -6.04 -12.25
CA SER A 271 22.08 -6.23 -13.61
C SER A 271 22.96 -7.50 -13.74
N GLY A 272 22.98 -8.08 -14.93
CA GLY A 272 23.73 -9.30 -15.24
C GLY A 272 23.35 -10.46 -14.30
N PHE A 273 24.33 -11.04 -13.59
CA PHE A 273 24.06 -12.12 -12.63
C PHE A 273 23.03 -11.70 -11.55
N TYR A 274 23.09 -10.46 -11.08
CA TYR A 274 22.17 -10.00 -10.03
C TYR A 274 20.72 -9.83 -10.50
N SER A 275 20.45 -9.85 -11.81
CA SER A 275 19.08 -9.97 -12.33
C SER A 275 18.41 -11.28 -11.92
N THR A 276 19.19 -12.30 -11.53
CA THR A 276 18.68 -13.60 -11.07
C THR A 276 18.46 -13.66 -9.56
N VAL A 277 18.74 -12.59 -8.81
CA VAL A 277 18.54 -12.47 -7.36
C VAL A 277 17.26 -11.70 -7.10
N LEU A 278 16.24 -12.35 -6.50
CA LEU A 278 14.89 -11.82 -6.42
C LEU A 278 14.77 -10.47 -5.71
N HIS A 279 15.43 -10.33 -4.54
CA HIS A 279 15.39 -9.12 -3.73
C HIS A 279 16.81 -8.56 -3.59
N TYR A 280 17.44 -8.22 -4.72
CA TYR A 280 18.75 -7.58 -4.76
C TYR A 280 18.61 -6.08 -4.53
N ASP A 281 18.78 -5.63 -3.30
CA ASP A 281 18.64 -4.25 -2.84
C ASP A 281 19.97 -3.51 -2.63
N ALA A 282 21.10 -4.18 -2.89
CA ALA A 282 22.42 -3.59 -2.73
C ALA A 282 22.75 -2.55 -3.81
N ASP A 283 22.18 -2.67 -5.01
CA ASP A 283 22.28 -1.75 -6.14
C ASP A 283 23.72 -1.26 -6.38
N SER A 284 24.72 -2.15 -6.26
CA SER A 284 26.12 -1.74 -6.11
C SER A 284 27.01 -2.08 -7.30
N ARG A 285 26.43 -2.67 -8.36
CA ARG A 285 27.20 -3.07 -9.55
C ARG A 285 27.14 -2.00 -10.64
N GLN A 286 28.21 -1.85 -11.39
CA GLN A 286 28.24 -1.12 -12.64
C GLN A 286 27.74 -2.01 -13.77
N MET A 287 26.71 -1.56 -14.50
CA MET A 287 26.11 -2.28 -15.62
C MET A 287 27.11 -2.47 -16.74
N GLN A 288 27.16 -3.67 -17.32
CA GLN A 288 28.08 -4.06 -18.36
C GLN A 288 27.37 -4.28 -19.70
N GLU A 289 28.12 -4.18 -20.78
CA GLU A 289 27.69 -4.60 -22.10
C GLU A 289 27.26 -6.07 -22.08
N GLY A 290 26.12 -6.40 -22.69
CA GLY A 290 25.55 -7.75 -22.73
C GLY A 290 24.70 -8.12 -21.50
N ASP A 291 24.54 -7.23 -20.52
CA ASP A 291 23.66 -7.48 -19.38
C ASP A 291 22.18 -7.27 -19.72
N VAL A 292 21.32 -7.95 -18.98
CA VAL A 292 19.97 -7.46 -18.68
C VAL A 292 19.93 -6.84 -17.31
N VAL A 293 19.01 -5.93 -17.06
CA VAL A 293 18.74 -5.36 -15.73
C VAL A 293 17.28 -5.54 -15.39
N VAL A 294 16.99 -6.13 -14.23
CA VAL A 294 15.66 -6.13 -13.60
C VAL A 294 15.55 -4.87 -12.78
N MET A 295 14.52 -4.08 -13.03
CA MET A 295 14.17 -2.89 -12.27
C MET A 295 12.81 -3.11 -11.64
N ASP A 296 12.80 -3.36 -10.34
CA ASP A 296 11.61 -3.57 -9.53
C ASP A 296 11.57 -2.46 -8.48
N ALA A 297 10.73 -1.47 -8.75
CA ALA A 297 10.67 -0.27 -7.92
C ALA A 297 9.37 0.49 -8.15
N ALA A 298 8.73 0.87 -7.07
CA ALA A 298 7.53 1.67 -7.07
C ALA A 298 7.43 2.56 -5.82
N GLY A 299 6.58 3.59 -5.88
CA GLY A 299 6.37 4.56 -4.81
C GLY A 299 5.05 4.38 -4.09
N SER A 300 4.98 4.90 -2.87
CA SER A 300 3.78 4.99 -2.04
C SER A 300 3.25 6.41 -2.03
N TYR A 301 1.95 6.58 -2.29
CA TYR A 301 1.27 7.86 -2.26
C TYR A 301 0.16 7.85 -1.20
N SER A 302 0.24 8.78 -0.25
CA SER A 302 -0.71 8.86 0.88
C SER A 302 -0.85 7.53 1.65
N GLY A 303 0.27 6.82 1.83
CA GLY A 303 0.33 5.52 2.48
C GLY A 303 -0.03 4.33 1.60
N TYR A 304 -0.62 4.53 0.40
CA TYR A 304 -0.96 3.42 -0.51
C TYR A 304 0.20 3.09 -1.43
N ALA A 305 0.60 1.83 -1.41
CA ALA A 305 1.68 1.30 -2.21
C ALA A 305 1.28 1.10 -3.69
N SER A 306 2.27 1.08 -4.54
CA SER A 306 2.22 0.48 -5.86
C SER A 306 3.37 -0.50 -6.05
N ASP A 307 3.31 -1.28 -7.12
CA ASP A 307 4.29 -2.31 -7.44
C ASP A 307 4.42 -2.51 -8.95
N MET A 308 5.64 -2.58 -9.46
CA MET A 308 5.88 -2.86 -10.87
C MET A 308 7.33 -3.18 -11.19
N THR A 309 7.52 -4.17 -12.02
CA THR A 309 8.85 -4.59 -12.51
C THR A 309 8.93 -4.50 -14.03
N ARG A 310 10.08 -4.04 -14.51
CA ARG A 310 10.49 -4.21 -15.92
C ARG A 310 11.90 -4.75 -16.00
N THR A 311 12.15 -5.55 -17.03
CA THR A 311 13.49 -6.01 -17.39
C THR A 311 13.92 -5.34 -18.69
N LEU A 312 15.13 -4.79 -18.74
CA LEU A 312 15.69 -4.07 -19.88
C LEU A 312 17.00 -4.70 -20.35
N PRO A 313 17.33 -4.61 -21.63
CA PRO A 313 18.70 -4.86 -22.11
C PRO A 313 19.54 -3.63 -21.80
N VAL A 314 20.74 -3.81 -21.24
CA VAL A 314 21.63 -2.68 -20.93
C VAL A 314 22.16 -1.99 -22.21
N ASP A 315 22.31 -2.74 -23.31
CA ASP A 315 22.84 -2.26 -24.61
C ASP A 315 21.77 -1.73 -25.57
N ASP A 316 20.64 -1.28 -25.08
CA ASP A 316 19.49 -0.83 -25.88
C ASP A 316 18.83 -1.93 -26.78
N ARG A 317 19.33 -3.17 -26.76
CA ARG A 317 18.81 -4.31 -27.52
C ARG A 317 19.04 -5.63 -26.81
N PHE A 318 17.99 -6.43 -26.72
CA PHE A 318 18.13 -7.80 -26.23
C PHE A 318 18.93 -8.67 -27.18
N THR A 319 19.83 -9.51 -26.66
CA THR A 319 20.39 -10.60 -27.43
C THR A 319 19.28 -11.60 -27.82
N PRO A 320 19.49 -12.47 -28.83
CA PRO A 320 18.45 -13.43 -29.21
C PRO A 320 17.97 -14.30 -28.04
N ARG A 321 18.90 -14.72 -27.14
CA ARG A 321 18.54 -15.54 -25.98
C ARG A 321 17.80 -14.76 -24.90
N GLN A 322 18.23 -13.56 -24.60
CA GLN A 322 17.52 -12.67 -23.65
C GLN A 322 16.11 -12.39 -24.16
N ARG A 323 15.95 -12.11 -25.44
CA ARG A 323 14.65 -11.86 -26.06
C ARG A 323 13.72 -13.08 -25.99
N GLU A 324 14.27 -14.26 -26.27
CA GLU A 324 13.53 -15.52 -26.13
C GLU A 324 12.95 -15.68 -24.71
N ILE A 325 13.80 -15.56 -23.68
CA ILE A 325 13.37 -15.66 -22.27
C ILE A 325 12.36 -14.55 -21.92
N TYR A 326 12.64 -13.32 -22.37
CA TYR A 326 11.72 -12.19 -22.14
C TYR A 326 10.33 -12.43 -22.74
N GLU A 327 10.25 -12.88 -23.98
CA GLU A 327 9.00 -13.16 -24.68
C GLU A 327 8.21 -14.32 -24.06
N ILE A 328 8.90 -15.32 -23.51
CA ILE A 328 8.27 -16.42 -22.75
C ILE A 328 7.64 -15.89 -21.46
N VAL A 329 8.36 -15.06 -20.68
CA VAL A 329 7.82 -14.44 -19.46
C VAL A 329 6.65 -13.51 -19.78
N LEU A 330 6.78 -12.69 -20.83
CA LEU A 330 5.70 -11.80 -21.29
C LEU A 330 4.46 -12.58 -21.74
N GLY A 331 4.67 -13.73 -22.39
CA GLY A 331 3.59 -14.63 -22.80
C GLY A 331 2.83 -15.20 -21.61
N ALA A 332 3.55 -15.66 -20.58
CA ALA A 332 2.97 -16.15 -19.34
C ALA A 332 2.18 -15.05 -18.61
N GLN A 333 2.73 -13.84 -18.54
CA GLN A 333 2.06 -12.69 -17.93
C GLN A 333 0.76 -12.33 -18.67
N LYS A 334 0.81 -12.22 -19.99
CA LYS A 334 -0.38 -11.94 -20.82
C LYS A 334 -1.47 -12.98 -20.64
N ALA A 335 -1.10 -14.28 -20.59
CA ALA A 335 -2.04 -15.36 -20.37
C ALA A 335 -2.73 -15.26 -18.98
N ALA A 336 -1.96 -14.97 -17.93
CA ALA A 336 -2.49 -14.80 -16.58
C ALA A 336 -3.40 -13.57 -16.49
N ILE A 337 -3.00 -12.42 -17.03
CA ILE A 337 -3.81 -11.19 -17.08
C ILE A 337 -5.14 -11.44 -17.81
N ALA A 338 -5.11 -12.11 -18.96
CA ALA A 338 -6.31 -12.39 -19.72
C ALA A 338 -7.30 -13.33 -19.01
N ALA A 339 -6.80 -14.17 -18.10
CA ALA A 339 -7.61 -15.08 -17.29
C ALA A 339 -8.07 -14.48 -15.95
N ALA A 340 -7.53 -13.33 -15.54
CA ALA A 340 -7.84 -12.68 -14.26
C ALA A 340 -9.27 -12.12 -14.28
N LYS A 341 -10.12 -12.63 -13.37
CA LYS A 341 -11.52 -12.24 -13.21
C LYS A 341 -12.07 -12.73 -11.87
N PRO A 342 -13.22 -12.25 -11.42
CA PRO A 342 -13.87 -12.77 -10.23
C PRO A 342 -14.07 -14.28 -10.27
N GLY A 343 -13.88 -14.95 -9.13
CA GLY A 343 -14.04 -16.40 -8.98
C GLY A 343 -12.79 -17.23 -9.33
N VAL A 344 -11.75 -16.63 -9.88
CA VAL A 344 -10.46 -17.29 -10.14
C VAL A 344 -9.53 -17.13 -8.93
N TYR A 345 -8.69 -18.12 -8.69
CA TYR A 345 -7.69 -18.08 -7.61
C TYR A 345 -6.34 -17.59 -8.12
N LEU A 346 -5.64 -16.83 -7.26
CA LEU A 346 -4.30 -16.32 -7.59
C LEU A 346 -3.23 -17.39 -7.35
N ASP A 347 -3.26 -18.05 -6.20
CA ASP A 347 -2.18 -18.86 -5.64
C ASP A 347 -2.11 -20.30 -6.18
N ARG A 348 -0.90 -20.88 -6.07
CA ARG A 348 -0.51 -22.25 -6.48
C ARG A 348 -1.26 -23.37 -5.77
N GLN A 349 -1.91 -23.10 -4.62
CA GLN A 349 -2.67 -24.09 -3.87
C GLN A 349 -3.88 -24.64 -4.66
N HIS A 350 -4.35 -23.89 -5.64
CA HIS A 350 -5.50 -24.23 -6.47
C HIS A 350 -5.07 -24.64 -7.88
N LYS A 351 -5.48 -25.86 -8.32
CA LYS A 351 -5.10 -26.41 -9.64
C LYS A 351 -5.47 -25.54 -10.85
N ASN A 352 -6.54 -24.74 -10.72
CA ASN A 352 -7.03 -23.86 -11.79
C ASN A 352 -6.76 -22.39 -11.46
N SER A 353 -5.63 -22.09 -10.83
CA SER A 353 -5.22 -20.73 -10.48
C SER A 353 -4.48 -20.03 -11.61
N LEU A 354 -4.36 -18.70 -11.48
CA LEU A 354 -3.52 -17.90 -12.37
C LEU A 354 -2.05 -18.36 -12.30
N TYR A 355 -1.57 -18.72 -11.08
CA TYR A 355 -0.23 -19.30 -10.89
C TYR A 355 -0.03 -20.55 -11.76
N THR A 356 -0.96 -21.52 -11.68
CA THR A 356 -0.85 -22.78 -12.45
C THR A 356 -0.82 -22.52 -13.95
N LEU A 357 -1.61 -21.55 -14.43
CA LEU A 357 -1.64 -21.15 -15.82
C LEU A 357 -0.29 -20.55 -16.27
N ALA A 358 0.26 -19.60 -15.49
CA ALA A 358 1.56 -18.99 -15.78
C ALA A 358 2.70 -20.02 -15.73
N TYR A 359 2.73 -20.87 -14.68
CA TYR A 359 3.73 -21.94 -14.54
C TYR A 359 3.72 -22.90 -15.74
N ASN A 360 2.54 -23.38 -16.14
CA ASN A 360 2.42 -24.29 -17.28
C ASN A 360 2.88 -23.63 -18.58
N TYR A 361 2.59 -22.33 -18.75
CA TYR A 361 3.09 -21.59 -19.91
C TYR A 361 4.61 -21.54 -19.90
N LEU A 362 5.25 -21.10 -18.82
CA LEU A 362 6.70 -21.04 -18.68
C LEU A 362 7.36 -22.41 -18.87
N ASN A 363 6.75 -23.46 -18.32
CA ASN A 363 7.30 -24.82 -18.38
C ASN A 363 7.18 -25.47 -19.76
N SER A 364 6.26 -25.01 -20.62
CA SER A 364 6.03 -25.58 -21.96
C SER A 364 6.70 -24.80 -23.10
N HIS A 365 7.25 -23.61 -22.83
CA HIS A 365 7.82 -22.71 -23.83
C HIS A 365 9.32 -22.51 -23.63
N GLY A 366 10.13 -23.40 -24.18
CA GLY A 366 11.58 -23.32 -24.17
C GLY A 366 12.26 -24.19 -23.11
N VAL A 367 13.57 -24.23 -23.21
CA VAL A 367 14.46 -24.99 -22.34
C VAL A 367 15.70 -24.15 -21.99
N ASP A 368 16.40 -24.52 -20.91
CA ASP A 368 17.72 -23.96 -20.59
C ASP A 368 18.82 -24.49 -21.52
N SER A 369 20.06 -24.05 -21.32
CA SER A 369 21.24 -24.50 -22.07
C SER A 369 21.56 -26.01 -21.93
N HIS A 370 20.92 -26.69 -20.97
CA HIS A 370 21.05 -28.12 -20.70
C HIS A 370 19.87 -28.96 -21.20
N GLY A 371 18.84 -28.31 -21.76
CA GLY A 371 17.62 -28.97 -22.25
C GLY A 371 16.54 -29.18 -21.19
N HIS A 372 16.65 -28.59 -20.01
CA HIS A 372 15.60 -28.67 -18.98
C HIS A 372 14.52 -27.62 -19.19
N HIS A 373 13.29 -27.98 -18.88
CA HIS A 373 12.15 -27.04 -18.96
C HIS A 373 12.30 -25.84 -18.02
N LEU A 374 11.87 -24.66 -18.48
CA LEU A 374 12.09 -23.39 -17.79
C LEU A 374 11.23 -23.20 -16.53
N GLY A 375 10.16 -23.98 -16.33
CA GLY A 375 9.31 -23.85 -15.14
C GLY A 375 10.05 -23.99 -13.81
N GLN A 376 11.19 -24.70 -13.75
CA GLN A 376 12.01 -24.84 -12.56
C GLN A 376 12.64 -23.51 -12.10
N TYR A 377 12.76 -22.54 -13.01
CA TYR A 377 13.32 -21.22 -12.73
C TYR A 377 12.26 -20.17 -12.32
N PHE A 378 10.98 -20.55 -12.25
CA PHE A 378 9.91 -19.75 -11.67
C PHE A 378 9.74 -20.15 -10.19
N ILE A 379 10.46 -19.47 -9.30
CA ILE A 379 10.72 -19.90 -7.92
C ILE A 379 9.92 -19.13 -6.86
N HIS A 380 9.02 -18.23 -7.25
CA HIS A 380 8.16 -17.45 -6.33
C HIS A 380 6.68 -17.54 -6.71
N GLY A 381 5.80 -16.84 -5.99
CA GLY A 381 4.37 -16.72 -6.31
C GLY A 381 4.13 -15.94 -7.60
N LEU A 382 2.93 -16.05 -8.16
CA LEU A 382 2.58 -15.27 -9.37
C LEU A 382 2.28 -13.82 -9.03
N GLY A 383 1.92 -13.52 -7.78
CA GLY A 383 1.56 -12.17 -7.36
C GLY A 383 0.98 -12.15 -5.95
N HIS A 384 0.67 -10.97 -5.49
CA HIS A 384 0.15 -10.70 -4.16
C HIS A 384 -0.86 -9.55 -4.16
N SER A 385 -1.56 -9.35 -3.04
CA SER A 385 -2.42 -8.19 -2.82
C SER A 385 -1.57 -6.94 -2.58
N VAL A 386 -2.03 -5.79 -3.07
CA VAL A 386 -1.39 -4.48 -2.86
C VAL A 386 -2.41 -3.52 -2.25
N GLY A 387 -1.99 -2.70 -1.29
CA GLY A 387 -2.83 -1.71 -0.60
C GLY A 387 -1.99 -0.73 0.21
N LEU A 388 -2.26 -0.61 1.51
CA LEU A 388 -1.40 0.14 2.43
C LEU A 388 0.00 -0.48 2.59
N ASN A 389 0.10 -1.79 2.43
CA ASN A 389 1.39 -2.47 2.27
C ASN A 389 1.56 -2.88 0.81
N VAL A 390 2.82 -2.97 0.36
CA VAL A 390 3.13 -3.58 -0.93
C VAL A 390 2.68 -5.04 -0.94
N HIS A 391 2.98 -5.82 0.12
CA HIS A 391 2.39 -7.12 0.38
C HIS A 391 1.22 -6.95 1.36
N ASP A 392 0.10 -6.48 0.84
CA ASP A 392 -1.10 -6.23 1.65
C ASP A 392 -1.70 -7.54 2.15
N PRO A 393 -2.18 -7.62 3.41
CA PRO A 393 -2.70 -8.85 3.97
C PRO A 393 -3.86 -9.39 3.14
N ALA A 394 -3.83 -10.69 2.85
CA ALA A 394 -4.86 -11.37 2.07
C ALA A 394 -5.02 -12.83 2.49
N ASP A 395 -6.21 -13.38 2.29
CA ASP A 395 -6.47 -14.81 2.37
C ASP A 395 -6.49 -15.41 0.96
N TYR A 396 -5.38 -16.02 0.55
CA TYR A 396 -5.21 -16.63 -0.77
C TYR A 396 -6.02 -17.92 -0.99
N ASN A 397 -6.71 -18.44 0.05
CA ASN A 397 -7.69 -19.51 -0.12
C ASN A 397 -9.01 -19.00 -0.68
N LEU A 398 -9.20 -17.69 -0.77
CA LEU A 398 -10.39 -17.08 -1.34
C LEU A 398 -10.17 -16.76 -2.83
N PRO A 399 -11.21 -16.87 -3.65
CA PRO A 399 -11.14 -16.46 -5.05
C PRO A 399 -11.07 -14.93 -5.15
N LEU A 400 -10.58 -14.44 -6.27
CA LEU A 400 -10.56 -13.02 -6.59
C LEU A 400 -11.98 -12.45 -6.63
N GLU A 401 -12.15 -11.25 -6.09
CA GLU A 401 -13.41 -10.50 -6.06
C GLU A 401 -13.23 -9.10 -6.66
N PRO A 402 -14.29 -8.49 -7.20
CA PRO A 402 -14.24 -7.11 -7.68
C PRO A 402 -13.79 -6.14 -6.58
N GLY A 403 -12.89 -5.22 -6.92
CA GLY A 403 -12.26 -4.29 -5.98
C GLY A 403 -10.92 -4.77 -5.41
N MET A 404 -10.54 -6.02 -5.60
CA MET A 404 -9.19 -6.49 -5.23
C MET A 404 -8.15 -5.88 -6.17
N VAL A 405 -7.01 -5.48 -5.59
CA VAL A 405 -5.82 -5.03 -6.33
C VAL A 405 -4.71 -6.03 -6.07
N ILE A 406 -4.15 -6.58 -7.15
CA ILE A 406 -3.12 -7.64 -7.11
C ILE A 406 -2.00 -7.34 -8.10
N THR A 407 -0.84 -7.96 -7.91
CA THR A 407 0.21 -8.04 -8.92
C THR A 407 0.08 -9.28 -9.80
N ILE A 408 0.64 -9.24 -11.01
CA ILE A 408 0.92 -10.39 -11.88
C ILE A 408 2.34 -10.24 -12.38
N GLU A 409 3.24 -11.06 -11.83
CA GLU A 409 4.70 -10.87 -11.91
C GLU A 409 5.47 -12.17 -12.23
N PRO A 410 5.13 -12.93 -13.26
CA PRO A 410 5.93 -14.12 -13.57
C PRO A 410 7.37 -13.74 -13.85
N GLY A 411 8.31 -14.61 -13.43
CA GLY A 411 9.74 -14.42 -13.68
C GLY A 411 10.47 -15.73 -13.95
N LEU A 412 11.57 -15.63 -14.69
CA LEU A 412 12.53 -16.71 -14.91
C LEU A 412 13.94 -16.22 -14.49
N TYR A 413 14.59 -16.99 -13.64
CA TYR A 413 15.91 -16.64 -13.07
C TYR A 413 16.88 -17.77 -13.35
N ILE A 414 17.75 -17.59 -14.35
CA ILE A 414 18.68 -18.60 -14.89
C ILE A 414 20.12 -18.19 -14.55
N PRO A 415 20.67 -18.56 -13.38
CA PRO A 415 21.98 -18.09 -12.93
C PRO A 415 23.11 -18.47 -13.86
N ASP A 416 23.10 -19.68 -14.45
CA ASP A 416 24.13 -20.17 -15.35
C ASP A 416 24.22 -19.33 -16.64
N GLU A 417 23.07 -18.77 -17.09
CA GLU A 417 23.02 -17.88 -18.24
C GLU A 417 23.14 -16.39 -17.84
N LYS A 418 23.12 -16.07 -16.54
CA LYS A 418 23.09 -14.70 -15.99
C LYS A 418 21.91 -13.89 -16.52
N ILE A 419 20.79 -14.54 -16.74
CA ILE A 419 19.54 -13.96 -17.26
C ILE A 419 18.46 -14.10 -16.21
N GLY A 420 18.04 -12.98 -15.65
CA GLY A 420 16.83 -12.86 -14.85
C GLY A 420 15.84 -11.96 -15.59
N VAL A 421 14.60 -12.40 -15.71
CA VAL A 421 13.50 -11.62 -16.30
C VAL A 421 12.30 -11.70 -15.39
N ARG A 422 11.81 -10.55 -14.94
CA ARG A 422 10.51 -10.36 -14.28
C ARG A 422 9.76 -9.25 -15.01
N ILE A 423 8.48 -9.49 -15.30
CA ILE A 423 7.59 -8.49 -15.89
C ILE A 423 6.33 -8.46 -15.03
N GLU A 424 6.11 -7.33 -14.39
CA GLU A 424 5.05 -7.17 -13.41
C GLU A 424 4.13 -6.02 -13.73
N ASP A 425 2.85 -6.26 -13.56
CA ASP A 425 1.80 -5.25 -13.62
C ASP A 425 0.84 -5.40 -12.44
N MET A 426 0.32 -4.27 -11.98
CA MET A 426 -0.81 -4.24 -11.05
C MET A 426 -2.13 -4.33 -11.78
N LEU A 427 -3.06 -5.10 -11.22
CA LEU A 427 -4.41 -5.32 -11.72
C LEU A 427 -5.46 -4.93 -10.68
N LEU A 428 -6.47 -4.19 -11.12
CA LEU A 428 -7.73 -4.04 -10.40
C LEU A 428 -8.72 -5.07 -10.95
N ILE A 429 -9.23 -5.94 -10.09
CA ILE A 429 -10.28 -6.89 -10.44
C ILE A 429 -11.60 -6.13 -10.57
N THR A 430 -12.23 -6.23 -11.72
CA THR A 430 -13.51 -5.60 -12.07
C THR A 430 -14.65 -6.60 -12.02
N GLN A 431 -15.87 -6.18 -12.27
CA GLN A 431 -17.05 -7.08 -12.28
C GLN A 431 -16.94 -8.21 -13.35
N ASN A 432 -16.24 -7.97 -14.47
CA ASN A 432 -16.22 -8.88 -15.60
C ASN A 432 -14.82 -9.33 -16.04
N GLY A 433 -13.76 -8.93 -15.31
CA GLY A 433 -12.37 -9.21 -15.68
C GLY A 433 -11.39 -8.46 -14.80
N ALA A 434 -10.32 -7.93 -15.38
CA ALA A 434 -9.33 -7.10 -14.70
C ALA A 434 -8.92 -5.90 -15.55
N GLU A 435 -8.62 -4.80 -14.89
CA GLU A 435 -8.01 -3.61 -15.48
C GLU A 435 -6.53 -3.58 -15.10
N VAL A 436 -5.64 -3.36 -16.07
CA VAL A 436 -4.21 -3.19 -15.85
C VAL A 436 -3.96 -1.75 -15.43
N LEU A 437 -3.66 -1.51 -14.15
CA LEU A 437 -3.41 -0.17 -13.61
C LEU A 437 -2.12 0.43 -14.16
N THR A 438 -1.12 -0.41 -14.45
CA THR A 438 0.22 -0.05 -14.94
C THR A 438 0.30 -0.02 -16.48
N GLN A 439 -0.82 0.04 -17.19
CA GLN A 439 -0.88 -0.02 -18.66
C GLN A 439 -0.01 1.05 -19.36
N GLY A 440 0.25 2.19 -18.70
CA GLY A 440 1.11 3.25 -19.23
C GLY A 440 2.61 2.90 -19.30
N LEU A 441 3.05 1.81 -18.67
CA LEU A 441 4.44 1.38 -18.67
C LEU A 441 4.66 0.31 -19.75
N PRO A 442 5.49 0.57 -20.80
CA PRO A 442 5.71 -0.36 -21.89
C PRO A 442 6.33 -1.68 -21.40
N LYS A 443 5.89 -2.78 -22.03
CA LYS A 443 6.40 -4.13 -21.79
C LYS A 443 6.61 -4.94 -23.09
N ASN A 444 6.31 -4.34 -24.23
CA ASN A 444 6.69 -4.92 -25.51
C ASN A 444 8.20 -4.67 -25.72
N PRO A 445 9.00 -5.72 -26.00
CA PRO A 445 10.44 -5.57 -26.16
C PRO A 445 10.83 -4.59 -27.27
N ASP A 446 10.09 -4.53 -28.37
CA ASP A 446 10.37 -3.57 -29.47
C ASP A 446 10.12 -2.11 -29.04
N GLU A 447 9.09 -1.88 -28.19
CA GLU A 447 8.82 -0.56 -27.65
C GLU A 447 9.92 -0.11 -26.67
N ILE A 448 10.36 -1.03 -25.80
CA ILE A 448 11.45 -0.80 -24.86
C ILE A 448 12.73 -0.44 -25.61
N GLU A 449 13.16 -1.30 -26.56
CA GLU A 449 14.36 -1.06 -27.38
C GLU A 449 14.27 0.27 -28.17
N LYS A 450 13.06 0.65 -28.64
CA LYS A 450 12.86 1.93 -29.32
C LYS A 450 13.00 3.12 -28.37
N MET A 451 12.54 2.98 -27.12
CA MET A 451 12.63 4.06 -26.13
C MET A 451 14.05 4.25 -25.58
N MET A 452 14.83 3.17 -25.49
CA MET A 452 16.22 3.21 -25.03
C MET A 452 17.17 3.82 -26.06
N LYS A 453 16.87 3.69 -27.35
CA LYS A 453 17.66 4.32 -28.42
C LYS A 453 17.65 5.83 -28.22
N LYS A 454 18.82 6.41 -27.95
CA LYS A 454 19.00 7.86 -27.89
C LYS A 454 18.55 8.46 -29.24
N GLN A 455 17.68 9.48 -29.18
CA GLN A 455 17.37 10.34 -30.32
C GLN A 455 18.60 11.19 -30.70
#